data_d78579cfb1e9a9c50df60fa900b9bada
#
_entry.id   d78579cfb1e9a9c50df60fa900b9bada
#
_cell.length_a   1.000
_cell.length_b   1.000
_cell.length_c   1.000
_cell.angle_alpha   90.00
_cell.angle_beta   90.00
_cell.angle_gamma   90.00
#
_symmetry.space_group_name_H-M   'P 1'
#
loop_
_entity.id
_entity.type
_entity.pdbx_description
1 polymer ?
#
loop_
_entity_poly.entity_id
_entity_poly.type
_entity_poly.pdbx_seq_one_letter_code
_entity_poly.pdbx_strand_id
1 'polypeptide(L)'
;MNFALRRLVGSDVSVNTMRMLGRMRIATVPAAVCLATMCLIAACSNSDPLGAETRSPKSIVVGSGDFPESEIVAEIYAQALQTNGFDVGRRMGIGSRETYIPALKDHSIDLVPEYIGNLLLYFQPDSTATMLNAVELELYNRLPGDLSILTPSPASDTDTVTVTNGSATAWNLKTIADLAPRSPEVKFAAPSAFQTRPAGLPGLRQKYSLDISPGNFVAINDGGGAVTVRTLMDGRVTAANVFSTSPAIWDNHLVALEDPEHNFLAGNIVPLVNSQKKSDRLKDVLDAVSAKLTTPGVAALNAAVAGNSGIDPDQAARNWVRNNGFDHPMKQ
;
A
#
# COMPACT_ATOMS: atom_id res chain seq x y z
N MET A 1 16.68 27.29 -52.87
CA MET A 1 16.58 28.74 -52.53
C MET A 1 16.77 28.81 -51.03
N ASN A 2 17.95 28.88 -50.56
CA ASN A 2 18.92 29.96 -50.30
C ASN A 2 18.59 30.81 -49.09
N PHE A 3 19.61 30.85 -48.21
CA PHE A 3 20.09 31.88 -47.27
C PHE A 3 19.43 31.88 -45.85
N ALA A 4 20.16 32.10 -44.75
CA ALA A 4 21.58 32.30 -44.52
C ALA A 4 21.95 32.11 -43.04
N LEU A 5 23.19 31.71 -42.82
CA LEU A 5 23.93 31.82 -41.54
C LEU A 5 24.05 33.26 -41.02
N ARG A 6 24.10 33.44 -39.71
CA ARG A 6 24.97 34.47 -39.13
C ARG A 6 25.58 33.99 -37.81
N ARG A 7 26.92 33.91 -37.84
CA ARG A 7 27.85 33.97 -36.69
C ARG A 7 28.04 35.41 -36.20
N LEU A 8 28.37 35.57 -34.95
CA LEU A 8 29.26 36.63 -34.36
C LEU A 8 29.60 36.13 -32.94
N VAL A 9 30.85 35.69 -32.63
CA VAL A 9 32.06 36.45 -32.23
C VAL A 9 31.80 37.17 -30.89
N GLY A 10 32.26 36.73 -29.73
CA GLY A 10 33.63 36.69 -29.22
C GLY A 10 33.89 37.89 -28.33
N SER A 11 34.19 37.73 -27.04
CA SER A 11 35.09 38.65 -26.34
C SER A 11 35.68 38.02 -25.06
N ASP A 12 36.99 37.91 -25.06
CA ASP A 12 37.90 37.65 -23.94
C ASP A 12 37.80 38.75 -22.89
N VAL A 13 37.96 38.38 -21.60
CA VAL A 13 38.56 39.29 -20.59
C VAL A 13 39.29 38.44 -19.54
N SER A 14 40.59 38.37 -19.69
CA SER A 14 41.65 38.91 -18.82
C SER A 14 41.76 38.40 -17.38
N VAL A 15 42.82 37.64 -17.19
CA VAL A 15 43.51 37.28 -15.93
C VAL A 15 44.09 38.55 -15.29
N ASN A 16 43.87 38.72 -14.01
CA ASN A 16 44.66 39.67 -13.22
C ASN A 16 45.16 39.02 -11.93
N THR A 17 46.43 38.67 -11.98
CA THR A 17 47.26 38.21 -10.88
C THR A 17 47.67 39.39 -10.01
N MET A 18 47.38 39.39 -8.74
CA MET A 18 48.00 40.35 -7.83
C MET A 18 48.59 39.62 -6.61
N ARG A 19 49.90 39.48 -6.62
CA ARG A 19 50.74 39.07 -5.51
C ARG A 19 50.75 40.17 -4.45
N MET A 20 50.42 39.85 -3.19
CA MET A 20 50.88 40.61 -2.05
C MET A 20 51.55 39.71 -1.04
N LEU A 21 52.84 39.89 -0.90
CA LEU A 21 53.70 39.39 0.16
C LEU A 21 53.44 40.19 1.43
N GLY A 22 52.94 39.58 2.48
CA GLY A 22 52.82 40.14 3.81
C GLY A 22 53.57 39.28 4.84
N ARG A 23 54.53 39.85 5.45
CA ARG A 23 55.53 39.29 6.39
C ARG A 23 54.86 38.62 7.62
N MET A 24 55.20 37.37 7.84
CA MET A 24 54.89 36.59 9.04
C MET A 24 55.75 37.07 10.21
N ARG A 25 55.17 37.59 11.27
CA ARG A 25 55.80 37.76 12.57
C ARG A 25 55.45 36.56 13.43
N ILE A 26 56.48 35.79 13.75
CA ILE A 26 56.40 34.67 14.69
C ILE A 26 56.36 35.26 16.11
N ALA A 27 55.23 35.10 16.80
CA ALA A 27 55.14 35.32 18.24
C ALA A 27 55.21 33.97 18.96
N THR A 28 56.25 33.76 19.69
CA THR A 28 56.48 32.60 20.57
C THR A 28 55.56 32.73 21.78
N VAL A 29 54.64 31.79 21.97
CA VAL A 29 53.82 31.59 23.18
C VAL A 29 54.35 30.42 23.96
N PRO A 30 54.58 30.55 25.31
CA PRO A 30 55.25 29.49 26.10
C PRO A 30 54.32 28.26 26.33
N ALA A 31 54.99 27.10 26.32
CA ALA A 31 54.45 25.75 26.37
C ALA A 31 53.94 25.32 27.76
N ALA A 32 53.08 26.06 28.44
CA ALA A 32 52.61 25.71 29.79
C ALA A 32 51.10 25.66 30.03
N VAL A 33 50.25 25.70 28.98
CA VAL A 33 48.78 25.68 29.16
C VAL A 33 48.11 24.50 28.42
N CYS A 34 48.80 23.58 27.81
CA CYS A 34 48.25 22.47 27.02
C CYS A 34 47.98 21.18 27.78
N LEU A 35 47.99 21.11 29.13
CA LEU A 35 47.78 19.84 29.85
C LEU A 35 46.46 19.73 30.62
N ALA A 36 45.55 20.70 30.54
CA ALA A 36 44.29 20.68 31.29
C ALA A 36 42.99 20.57 30.41
N THR A 37 43.13 20.50 29.10
CA THR A 37 41.95 20.44 28.18
C THR A 37 41.82 19.13 27.39
N MET A 38 42.50 18.07 27.79
CA MET A 38 42.55 16.79 27.04
C MET A 38 41.71 15.66 27.68
N CYS A 39 40.86 15.96 28.67
CA CYS A 39 40.01 14.94 29.34
C CYS A 39 38.53 15.09 29.15
N LEU A 40 38.04 15.89 28.20
CA LEU A 40 36.60 16.09 28.00
C LEU A 40 36.06 15.79 26.58
N ILE A 41 36.82 15.06 25.74
CA ILE A 41 36.34 14.62 24.43
C ILE A 41 36.54 13.09 24.31
N ALA A 42 35.93 12.34 25.22
CA ALA A 42 35.83 10.87 25.13
C ALA A 42 34.40 10.41 25.41
N ALA A 43 33.39 11.16 24.95
CA ALA A 43 31.99 10.75 25.00
C ALA A 43 31.27 11.23 23.74
N CYS A 44 31.77 10.83 22.57
CA CYS A 44 31.05 10.97 21.32
C CYS A 44 31.24 9.70 20.49
N SER A 45 30.19 8.88 20.54
CA SER A 45 29.67 8.09 19.44
C SER A 45 30.67 7.21 18.68
N ASN A 46 30.66 5.94 18.99
CA ASN A 46 30.80 4.92 17.99
C ASN A 46 29.60 5.01 17.03
N SER A 47 29.56 6.01 16.17
CA SER A 47 28.76 5.94 14.96
C SER A 47 29.63 5.23 13.94
N ASP A 48 29.41 3.94 13.81
CA ASP A 48 29.88 3.16 12.68
C ASP A 48 29.18 3.71 11.42
N PRO A 49 29.88 4.40 10.50
CA PRO A 49 29.24 5.03 9.34
C PRO A 49 28.73 3.99 8.31
N LEU A 50 28.91 2.70 8.56
CA LEU A 50 28.41 1.58 7.76
C LEU A 50 27.57 0.60 8.60
N GLY A 51 27.35 0.87 9.89
CA GLY A 51 26.44 0.11 10.72
C GLY A 51 25.01 0.39 10.28
N ALA A 52 24.29 -0.61 9.81
CA ALA A 52 22.84 -0.54 9.72
C ALA A 52 22.32 -0.06 11.08
N GLU A 53 21.68 1.12 11.13
CA GLU A 53 21.03 1.59 12.36
C GLU A 53 20.06 0.48 12.80
N THR A 54 20.43 -0.21 13.89
CA THR A 54 19.51 -1.16 14.53
C THR A 54 18.38 -0.34 15.10
N ARG A 55 17.29 -0.22 14.32
CA ARG A 55 16.08 0.47 14.76
C ARG A 55 15.64 -0.12 16.10
N SER A 56 15.27 0.75 17.04
CA SER A 56 14.73 0.34 18.32
C SER A 56 13.64 -0.72 18.12
N PRO A 57 13.52 -1.73 19.00
CA PRO A 57 12.39 -2.69 18.94
C PRO A 57 11.01 -2.03 18.95
N LYS A 58 10.91 -0.80 19.45
CA LYS A 58 9.68 0.02 19.45
C LYS A 58 9.52 0.87 18.18
N SER A 59 10.50 0.93 17.29
CA SER A 59 10.38 1.64 16.02
C SER A 59 9.73 0.74 14.99
N ILE A 60 8.57 1.14 14.47
CA ILE A 60 7.76 0.42 13.48
C ILE A 60 7.53 1.32 12.27
N VAL A 61 7.86 0.84 11.08
CA VAL A 61 7.50 1.52 9.83
C VAL A 61 6.27 0.85 9.24
N VAL A 62 5.17 1.59 9.20
CA VAL A 62 3.91 1.15 8.60
C VAL A 62 3.89 1.54 7.15
N GLY A 63 3.61 0.58 6.27
CA GLY A 63 3.42 0.77 4.84
C GLY A 63 1.99 0.55 4.40
N SER A 64 1.66 0.95 3.17
CA SER A 64 0.39 0.65 2.52
C SER A 64 0.56 0.30 1.04
N GLY A 65 -0.44 -0.34 0.45
CA GLY A 65 -0.65 -0.37 -0.98
C GLY A 65 -0.98 1.03 -1.53
N ASP A 66 -1.04 1.16 -2.86
CA ASP A 66 -1.26 2.40 -3.59
C ASP A 66 -2.77 2.69 -3.86
N PHE A 67 -3.62 2.40 -2.90
CA PHE A 67 -5.05 2.64 -2.98
C PHE A 67 -5.61 3.11 -1.62
N PRO A 68 -6.69 3.94 -1.64
CA PRO A 68 -7.15 4.68 -0.46
C PRO A 68 -7.47 3.82 0.76
N GLU A 69 -8.13 2.67 0.60
CA GLU A 69 -8.46 1.80 1.73
C GLU A 69 -7.22 1.28 2.47
N SER A 70 -6.21 0.84 1.72
CA SER A 70 -4.95 0.39 2.32
C SER A 70 -4.26 1.52 3.08
N GLU A 71 -4.27 2.74 2.54
CA GLU A 71 -3.70 3.91 3.22
C GLU A 71 -4.48 4.25 4.50
N ILE A 72 -5.81 4.23 4.47
CA ILE A 72 -6.65 4.50 5.64
C ILE A 72 -6.37 3.49 6.75
N VAL A 73 -6.36 2.18 6.43
CA VAL A 73 -6.15 1.13 7.43
C VAL A 73 -4.72 1.19 7.98
N ALA A 74 -3.73 1.45 7.12
CA ALA A 74 -2.34 1.66 7.54
C ALA A 74 -2.21 2.86 8.49
N GLU A 75 -2.90 3.97 8.21
CA GLU A 75 -2.94 5.13 9.11
C GLU A 75 -3.64 4.82 10.44
N ILE A 76 -4.70 4.02 10.44
CA ILE A 76 -5.34 3.55 11.67
C ILE A 76 -4.34 2.75 12.52
N TYR A 77 -3.62 1.80 11.91
CA TYR A 77 -2.57 1.03 12.62
C TYR A 77 -1.47 1.95 13.15
N ALA A 78 -0.97 2.87 12.31
CA ALA A 78 0.08 3.79 12.68
C ALA A 78 -0.32 4.67 13.87
N GLN A 79 -1.50 5.26 13.85
CA GLN A 79 -1.98 6.16 14.89
C GLN A 79 -2.27 5.41 16.20
N ALA A 80 -2.88 4.22 16.13
CA ALA A 80 -3.12 3.39 17.32
C ALA A 80 -1.80 2.93 17.98
N LEU A 81 -0.81 2.52 17.19
CA LEU A 81 0.52 2.16 17.68
C LEU A 81 1.24 3.36 18.31
N GLN A 82 1.18 4.52 17.65
CA GLN A 82 1.79 5.76 18.12
C GLN A 82 1.21 6.18 19.49
N THR A 83 -0.11 6.12 19.65
CA THR A 83 -0.81 6.36 20.92
C THR A 83 -0.36 5.39 22.01
N ASN A 84 0.01 4.16 21.65
CA ASN A 84 0.48 3.12 22.57
C ASN A 84 2.01 3.10 22.76
N GLY A 85 2.71 4.18 22.39
CA GLY A 85 4.11 4.43 22.73
C GLY A 85 5.13 3.80 21.77
N PHE A 86 4.69 3.41 20.56
CA PHE A 86 5.62 3.03 19.47
C PHE A 86 6.13 4.30 18.77
N ASP A 87 7.37 4.24 18.31
CA ASP A 87 7.94 5.21 17.37
C ASP A 87 7.57 4.77 15.96
N VAL A 88 6.67 5.52 15.30
CA VAL A 88 6.02 5.06 14.05
C VAL A 88 6.45 5.91 12.87
N GLY A 89 7.19 5.27 11.97
CA GLY A 89 7.43 5.76 10.61
C GLY A 89 6.28 5.37 9.66
N ARG A 90 6.14 6.08 8.55
CA ARG A 90 5.10 5.87 7.54
C ARG A 90 5.70 5.81 6.14
N ARG A 91 5.26 4.85 5.35
CA ARG A 91 5.53 4.73 3.91
C ARG A 91 4.25 4.32 3.20
N MET A 92 3.42 5.32 2.89
CA MET A 92 2.14 5.09 2.23
C MET A 92 2.27 5.04 0.72
N GLY A 93 1.34 4.37 0.03
CA GLY A 93 1.27 4.32 -1.43
C GLY A 93 2.49 3.64 -2.08
N ILE A 94 3.05 2.57 -1.49
CA ILE A 94 4.28 1.94 -1.99
C ILE A 94 4.07 1.27 -3.36
N GLY A 95 2.85 0.83 -3.65
CA GLY A 95 2.51 0.08 -4.84
C GLY A 95 1.75 -1.20 -4.52
N SER A 96 1.81 -2.17 -5.44
CA SER A 96 1.11 -3.44 -5.30
C SER A 96 1.84 -4.42 -4.37
N ARG A 97 1.19 -5.56 -4.06
CA ARG A 97 1.72 -6.65 -3.21
C ARG A 97 3.11 -7.09 -3.64
N GLU A 98 3.35 -7.14 -4.93
CA GLU A 98 4.62 -7.52 -5.53
C GLU A 98 5.75 -6.53 -5.17
N THR A 99 5.41 -5.30 -4.77
CA THR A 99 6.36 -4.27 -4.32
C THR A 99 6.53 -4.27 -2.81
N TYR A 100 5.44 -4.28 -2.03
CA TYR A 100 5.54 -4.12 -0.58
C TYR A 100 5.89 -5.42 0.18
N ILE A 101 5.63 -6.63 -0.35
CA ILE A 101 6.10 -7.87 0.29
C ILE A 101 7.64 -7.93 0.35
N PRO A 102 8.39 -7.66 -0.74
CA PRO A 102 9.84 -7.52 -0.65
C PRO A 102 10.28 -6.46 0.37
N ALA A 103 9.60 -5.30 0.43
CA ALA A 103 9.91 -4.23 1.38
C ALA A 103 9.69 -4.63 2.87
N LEU A 104 8.72 -5.53 3.15
CA LEU A 104 8.57 -6.14 4.48
C LEU A 104 9.74 -7.08 4.81
N LYS A 105 10.20 -7.86 3.82
CA LYS A 105 11.26 -8.85 3.99
C LYS A 105 12.64 -8.20 4.16
N ASP A 106 12.89 -7.08 3.48
CA ASP A 106 14.13 -6.31 3.59
C ASP A 106 14.13 -5.27 4.72
N HIS A 107 13.06 -5.24 5.54
CA HIS A 107 12.86 -4.29 6.64
C HIS A 107 12.75 -2.81 6.22
N SER A 108 12.47 -2.51 4.97
CA SER A 108 12.12 -1.13 4.55
C SER A 108 10.82 -0.66 5.16
N ILE A 109 9.88 -1.60 5.38
CA ILE A 109 8.68 -1.45 6.22
C ILE A 109 8.59 -2.63 7.18
N ASP A 110 7.78 -2.50 8.23
CA ASP A 110 7.64 -3.51 9.28
C ASP A 110 6.20 -4.05 9.39
N LEU A 111 5.22 -3.32 8.90
CA LEU A 111 3.79 -3.63 8.99
C LEU A 111 3.05 -3.09 7.76
N VAL A 112 2.10 -3.86 7.24
CA VAL A 112 1.18 -3.45 6.18
C VAL A 112 -0.20 -4.09 6.42
N PRO A 113 -1.33 -3.40 6.15
CA PRO A 113 -2.63 -4.06 6.04
C PRO A 113 -2.68 -4.92 4.78
N GLU A 114 -3.19 -6.13 4.92
CA GLU A 114 -3.33 -7.11 3.86
C GLU A 114 -4.73 -7.73 3.84
N TYR A 115 -5.05 -8.41 2.74
CA TYR A 115 -6.30 -9.14 2.53
C TYR A 115 -5.98 -10.63 2.47
N ILE A 116 -6.49 -11.38 3.44
CA ILE A 116 -5.99 -12.72 3.77
C ILE A 116 -6.04 -13.70 2.59
N GLY A 117 -7.10 -13.66 1.77
CA GLY A 117 -7.24 -14.54 0.61
C GLY A 117 -6.26 -14.22 -0.51
N ASN A 118 -6.12 -12.92 -0.82
CA ASN A 118 -5.17 -12.46 -1.83
C ASN A 118 -3.71 -12.71 -1.40
N LEU A 119 -3.44 -12.60 -0.09
CA LEU A 119 -2.13 -12.92 0.47
C LEU A 119 -1.84 -14.43 0.38
N LEU A 120 -2.85 -15.28 0.66
CA LEU A 120 -2.70 -16.73 0.48
C LEU A 120 -2.35 -17.08 -0.97
N LEU A 121 -3.09 -16.55 -1.94
CA LEU A 121 -2.83 -16.83 -3.36
C LEU A 121 -1.49 -16.27 -3.86
N TYR A 122 -0.94 -15.28 -3.19
CA TYR A 122 0.42 -14.79 -3.49
C TYR A 122 1.49 -15.84 -3.12
N PHE A 123 1.33 -16.52 -1.99
CA PHE A 123 2.28 -17.55 -1.52
C PHE A 123 1.93 -18.96 -1.97
N GLN A 124 0.66 -19.23 -2.24
CA GLN A 124 0.11 -20.54 -2.65
C GLN A 124 -0.91 -20.34 -3.78
N PRO A 125 -0.45 -20.16 -5.04
CA PRO A 125 -1.30 -19.79 -6.18
C PRO A 125 -2.39 -20.81 -6.52
N ASP A 126 -2.22 -22.07 -6.13
CA ASP A 126 -3.10 -23.21 -6.37
C ASP A 126 -3.98 -23.57 -5.17
N SER A 127 -4.04 -22.69 -4.15
CA SER A 127 -4.93 -22.91 -3.00
C SER A 127 -6.39 -23.01 -3.43
N THR A 128 -7.11 -23.95 -2.81
CA THR A 128 -8.55 -24.13 -2.97
C THR A 128 -9.35 -23.72 -1.73
N ALA A 129 -8.68 -23.18 -0.70
CA ALA A 129 -9.34 -22.66 0.50
C ALA A 129 -10.15 -21.42 0.17
N THR A 130 -11.45 -21.40 0.51
CA THR A 130 -12.35 -20.28 0.21
C THR A 130 -12.86 -19.57 1.46
N MET A 131 -13.02 -20.31 2.56
CA MET A 131 -13.56 -19.77 3.82
C MET A 131 -12.46 -19.25 4.71
N LEU A 132 -12.72 -18.17 5.48
CA LEU A 132 -11.75 -17.46 6.31
C LEU A 132 -10.86 -18.40 7.14
N ASN A 133 -11.44 -19.30 7.91
CA ASN A 133 -10.67 -20.21 8.80
C ASN A 133 -9.75 -21.17 8.03
N ALA A 134 -10.17 -21.65 6.86
CA ALA A 134 -9.34 -22.51 6.01
C ALA A 134 -8.21 -21.69 5.37
N VAL A 135 -8.52 -20.49 4.88
CA VAL A 135 -7.54 -19.56 4.31
C VAL A 135 -6.50 -19.17 5.36
N GLU A 136 -6.93 -18.83 6.57
CA GLU A 136 -6.04 -18.46 7.68
C GLU A 136 -5.08 -19.60 8.05
N LEU A 137 -5.61 -20.81 8.21
CA LEU A 137 -4.80 -21.99 8.54
C LEU A 137 -3.78 -22.31 7.44
N GLU A 138 -4.20 -22.26 6.18
CA GLU A 138 -3.30 -22.53 5.06
C GLU A 138 -2.24 -21.43 4.93
N LEU A 139 -2.63 -20.18 5.04
CA LEU A 139 -1.70 -19.06 5.00
C LEU A 139 -0.66 -19.14 6.13
N TYR A 140 -1.09 -19.46 7.36
CA TYR A 140 -0.17 -19.64 8.48
C TYR A 140 0.94 -20.67 8.18
N ASN A 141 0.59 -21.75 7.48
CA ASN A 141 1.55 -22.80 7.10
C ASN A 141 2.42 -22.45 5.88
N ARG A 142 2.06 -21.41 5.12
CA ARG A 142 2.74 -21.02 3.87
C ARG A 142 3.54 -19.73 3.97
N LEU A 143 3.29 -18.94 5.01
CA LEU A 143 4.07 -17.73 5.22
C LEU A 143 5.56 -18.05 5.42
N PRO A 144 6.47 -17.30 4.78
CA PRO A 144 7.88 -17.33 5.12
C PRO A 144 8.10 -16.98 6.60
N GLY A 145 9.12 -17.56 7.23
CA GLY A 145 9.36 -17.40 8.67
C GLY A 145 9.70 -15.96 9.10
N ASP A 146 10.07 -15.12 8.16
CA ASP A 146 10.32 -13.67 8.36
C ASP A 146 9.02 -12.84 8.35
N LEU A 147 7.87 -13.43 8.02
CA LEU A 147 6.55 -12.79 8.01
C LEU A 147 5.58 -13.46 8.97
N SER A 148 4.69 -12.69 9.56
CA SER A 148 3.60 -13.19 10.41
C SER A 148 2.33 -12.38 10.16
N ILE A 149 1.17 -13.04 10.15
CA ILE A 149 -0.11 -12.37 10.28
C ILE A 149 -0.51 -12.29 11.75
N LEU A 150 -1.31 -11.28 12.08
CA LEU A 150 -2.02 -11.19 13.35
C LEU A 150 -3.49 -11.58 13.17
N THR A 151 -4.33 -11.25 14.14
CA THR A 151 -5.75 -11.64 14.07
C THR A 151 -6.48 -10.91 12.92
N PRO A 152 -7.12 -11.63 11.99
CA PRO A 152 -7.93 -11.01 10.95
C PRO A 152 -9.11 -10.22 11.53
N SER A 153 -9.47 -9.13 10.87
CA SER A 153 -10.63 -8.33 11.25
C SER A 153 -11.95 -8.96 10.78
N PRO A 154 -13.10 -8.60 11.38
CA PRO A 154 -14.42 -8.86 10.81
C PRO A 154 -14.65 -8.15 9.46
N ALA A 155 -13.91 -7.06 9.19
CA ALA A 155 -14.00 -6.36 7.92
C ALA A 155 -13.47 -7.22 6.79
N SER A 156 -14.26 -7.38 5.76
CA SER A 156 -13.89 -8.10 4.53
C SER A 156 -14.08 -7.18 3.33
N ASP A 157 -13.05 -7.11 2.51
CA ASP A 157 -13.09 -6.50 1.19
C ASP A 157 -12.52 -7.49 0.18
N THR A 158 -13.24 -7.67 -0.93
CA THR A 158 -12.87 -8.60 -1.99
C THR A 158 -12.83 -7.91 -3.34
N ASP A 159 -12.01 -8.43 -4.22
CA ASP A 159 -12.13 -8.12 -5.64
C ASP A 159 -13.53 -8.48 -6.14
N THR A 160 -14.07 -7.72 -7.08
CA THR A 160 -15.30 -8.05 -7.80
C THR A 160 -15.12 -7.83 -9.30
N VAL A 161 -15.93 -8.54 -10.08
CA VAL A 161 -16.19 -8.19 -11.49
C VAL A 161 -17.42 -7.32 -11.53
N THR A 162 -17.22 -6.04 -11.73
CA THR A 162 -18.28 -5.03 -11.69
C THR A 162 -18.62 -4.53 -13.09
N VAL A 163 -19.91 -4.37 -13.36
CA VAL A 163 -20.47 -3.86 -14.62
C VAL A 163 -21.43 -2.70 -14.34
N THR A 164 -21.80 -1.94 -15.37
CA THR A 164 -22.91 -0.96 -15.24
C THR A 164 -24.26 -1.67 -15.16
N ASN A 165 -25.24 -1.06 -14.49
CA ASN A 165 -26.61 -1.58 -14.45
C ASN A 165 -27.22 -1.72 -15.86
N GLY A 166 -26.86 -0.81 -16.78
CA GLY A 166 -27.25 -0.88 -18.19
C GLY A 166 -26.72 -2.14 -18.88
N SER A 167 -25.44 -2.45 -18.69
CA SER A 167 -24.82 -3.68 -19.23
C SER A 167 -25.42 -4.93 -18.59
N ALA A 168 -25.60 -4.94 -17.26
CA ALA A 168 -26.22 -6.04 -16.54
C ALA A 168 -27.61 -6.35 -17.06
N THR A 169 -28.42 -5.35 -17.27
CA THR A 169 -29.79 -5.50 -17.81
C THR A 169 -29.79 -5.94 -19.28
N ALA A 170 -28.99 -5.27 -20.12
CA ALA A 170 -28.97 -5.56 -21.57
C ALA A 170 -28.42 -6.99 -21.87
N TRP A 171 -27.52 -7.49 -21.06
CA TRP A 171 -26.91 -8.81 -21.25
C TRP A 171 -27.44 -9.87 -20.28
N ASN A 172 -28.41 -9.52 -19.43
CA ASN A 172 -28.98 -10.37 -18.38
C ASN A 172 -27.91 -10.99 -17.48
N LEU A 173 -26.95 -10.18 -17.04
CA LEU A 173 -25.82 -10.61 -16.20
C LEU A 173 -26.23 -10.65 -14.73
N LYS A 174 -25.92 -11.74 -14.04
CA LYS A 174 -26.05 -11.92 -12.60
C LYS A 174 -24.75 -12.41 -11.97
N THR A 175 -24.06 -13.33 -12.64
CA THR A 175 -22.83 -13.97 -12.19
C THR A 175 -21.69 -13.67 -13.15
N ILE A 176 -20.47 -13.91 -12.73
CA ILE A 176 -19.27 -13.81 -13.58
C ILE A 176 -19.37 -14.76 -14.78
N ALA A 177 -19.99 -15.95 -14.60
CA ALA A 177 -20.18 -16.92 -15.67
C ALA A 177 -21.01 -16.37 -16.85
N ASP A 178 -21.91 -15.42 -16.60
CA ASP A 178 -22.78 -14.87 -17.64
C ASP A 178 -22.01 -13.99 -18.65
N LEU A 179 -20.79 -13.56 -18.31
CA LEU A 179 -19.89 -12.84 -19.23
C LEU A 179 -19.16 -13.76 -20.19
N ALA A 180 -18.96 -15.05 -19.84
CA ALA A 180 -18.13 -15.97 -20.60
C ALA A 180 -18.54 -16.13 -22.08
N PRO A 181 -19.85 -16.26 -22.44
CA PRO A 181 -20.29 -16.34 -23.84
C PRO A 181 -19.94 -15.10 -24.66
N ARG A 182 -19.66 -13.97 -24.00
CA ARG A 182 -19.33 -12.68 -24.61
C ARG A 182 -17.86 -12.29 -24.45
N SER A 183 -16.99 -13.21 -24.03
CA SER A 183 -15.55 -12.93 -23.80
C SER A 183 -14.90 -12.09 -24.90
N PRO A 184 -15.14 -12.30 -26.22
CA PRO A 184 -14.54 -11.48 -27.28
C PRO A 184 -14.99 -10.01 -27.27
N GLU A 185 -16.16 -9.71 -26.69
CA GLU A 185 -16.74 -8.37 -26.63
C GLU A 185 -16.37 -7.65 -25.31
N VAL A 186 -15.97 -8.41 -24.28
CA VAL A 186 -15.68 -7.86 -22.94
C VAL A 186 -14.34 -7.14 -22.94
N LYS A 187 -14.38 -5.82 -22.77
CA LYS A 187 -13.21 -5.02 -22.38
C LYS A 187 -13.19 -4.91 -20.87
N PHE A 188 -12.04 -5.19 -20.27
CA PHE A 188 -11.89 -5.31 -18.82
C PHE A 188 -10.83 -4.35 -18.27
N ALA A 189 -11.21 -3.52 -17.29
CA ALA A 189 -10.27 -2.64 -16.58
C ALA A 189 -9.88 -3.21 -15.22
N ALA A 190 -8.57 -3.27 -14.95
CA ALA A 190 -8.04 -3.66 -13.64
C ALA A 190 -6.59 -3.21 -13.49
N PRO A 191 -5.98 -3.30 -12.28
CA PRO A 191 -4.55 -3.09 -12.10
C PRO A 191 -3.71 -4.06 -12.96
N SER A 192 -2.55 -3.60 -13.41
CA SER A 192 -1.66 -4.39 -14.29
C SER A 192 -1.37 -5.79 -13.75
N ALA A 193 -1.19 -5.92 -12.44
CA ALA A 193 -0.93 -7.20 -11.77
C ALA A 193 -2.10 -8.20 -11.90
N PHE A 194 -3.32 -7.74 -12.15
CA PHE A 194 -4.50 -8.59 -12.34
C PHE A 194 -4.36 -9.53 -13.57
N GLN A 195 -3.51 -9.17 -14.54
CA GLN A 195 -3.25 -10.00 -15.70
C GLN A 195 -2.59 -11.34 -15.35
N THR A 196 -1.82 -11.38 -14.27
CA THR A 196 -0.99 -12.55 -13.91
C THR A 196 -1.32 -13.14 -12.54
N ARG A 197 -2.07 -12.43 -11.70
CA ARG A 197 -2.50 -12.94 -10.39
C ARG A 197 -3.42 -14.16 -10.55
N PRO A 198 -3.31 -15.18 -9.66
CA PRO A 198 -4.15 -16.38 -9.72
C PRO A 198 -5.65 -16.09 -9.77
N ALA A 199 -6.15 -15.18 -8.92
CA ALA A 199 -7.55 -14.75 -8.93
C ALA A 199 -7.85 -13.65 -9.96
N GLY A 200 -6.87 -13.22 -10.76
CA GLY A 200 -7.06 -12.26 -11.84
C GLY A 200 -7.58 -12.93 -13.12
N LEU A 201 -7.05 -12.48 -14.30
CA LEU A 201 -7.44 -13.07 -15.58
C LEU A 201 -7.23 -14.59 -15.66
N PRO A 202 -6.14 -15.17 -15.08
CA PRO A 202 -5.99 -16.62 -15.05
C PRO A 202 -7.14 -17.34 -14.34
N GLY A 203 -7.55 -16.86 -13.18
CA GLY A 203 -8.65 -17.45 -12.42
C GLY A 203 -10.01 -17.28 -13.10
N LEU A 204 -10.30 -16.11 -13.66
CA LEU A 204 -11.52 -15.86 -14.42
C LEU A 204 -11.63 -16.80 -15.62
N ARG A 205 -10.52 -17.03 -16.32
CA ARG A 205 -10.46 -17.99 -17.42
C ARG A 205 -10.65 -19.43 -16.95
N GLN A 206 -9.97 -19.83 -15.87
CA GLN A 206 -10.01 -21.20 -15.37
C GLN A 206 -11.36 -21.58 -14.79
N LYS A 207 -11.95 -20.71 -13.97
CA LYS A 207 -13.18 -21.01 -13.22
C LYS A 207 -14.46 -20.69 -14.00
N TYR A 208 -14.43 -19.62 -14.81
CA TYR A 208 -15.60 -19.12 -15.50
C TYR A 208 -15.53 -19.23 -17.03
N SER A 209 -14.41 -19.69 -17.59
CA SER A 209 -14.16 -19.63 -19.03
C SER A 209 -14.26 -18.21 -19.61
N LEU A 210 -14.09 -17.18 -18.76
CA LEU A 210 -14.06 -15.78 -19.17
C LEU A 210 -12.65 -15.44 -19.65
N ASP A 211 -12.44 -15.49 -20.95
CA ASP A 211 -11.13 -15.29 -21.59
C ASP A 211 -11.01 -13.87 -22.17
N ILE A 212 -10.41 -12.97 -21.42
CA ILE A 212 -10.18 -11.59 -21.84
C ILE A 212 -8.89 -11.54 -22.68
N SER A 213 -9.04 -11.20 -23.95
CA SER A 213 -7.87 -11.06 -24.83
C SER A 213 -6.96 -9.89 -24.39
N PRO A 214 -5.65 -9.95 -24.65
CA PRO A 214 -4.73 -8.87 -24.26
C PRO A 214 -5.12 -7.50 -24.82
N GLY A 215 -5.72 -7.42 -26.00
CA GLY A 215 -6.20 -6.17 -26.59
C GLY A 215 -7.45 -5.58 -25.93
N ASN A 216 -8.17 -6.38 -25.16
CA ASN A 216 -9.36 -6.00 -24.43
C ASN A 216 -9.08 -5.70 -22.94
N PHE A 217 -7.84 -5.87 -22.47
CA PHE A 217 -7.45 -5.52 -21.12
C PHE A 217 -6.95 -4.08 -21.05
N VAL A 218 -7.51 -3.28 -20.16
CA VAL A 218 -7.14 -1.90 -19.91
C VAL A 218 -6.51 -1.80 -18.51
N ALA A 219 -5.20 -1.61 -18.45
CA ALA A 219 -4.48 -1.48 -17.19
C ALA A 219 -4.73 -0.11 -16.55
N ILE A 220 -5.32 -0.10 -15.35
CA ILE A 220 -5.55 1.09 -14.54
C ILE A 220 -5.16 0.75 -13.10
N ASN A 221 -4.10 1.40 -12.60
CA ASN A 221 -3.52 1.09 -11.29
C ASN A 221 -4.02 2.08 -10.21
N ASP A 222 -5.34 2.16 -10.03
CA ASP A 222 -5.98 2.99 -8.99
C ASP A 222 -6.80 2.16 -7.99
N GLY A 223 -6.58 0.84 -7.94
CA GLY A 223 -7.27 -0.05 -7.01
C GLY A 223 -8.80 -0.10 -7.21
N GLY A 224 -9.30 -0.01 -8.44
CA GLY A 224 -10.73 0.08 -8.70
C GLY A 224 -11.35 1.44 -8.33
N GLY A 225 -10.51 2.47 -8.26
CA GLY A 225 -10.85 3.82 -7.85
C GLY A 225 -11.54 4.66 -8.94
N ALA A 226 -11.41 5.98 -8.80
CA ALA A 226 -12.17 6.95 -9.60
C ALA A 226 -11.91 6.84 -11.11
N VAL A 227 -10.68 6.55 -11.54
CA VAL A 227 -10.35 6.43 -12.97
C VAL A 227 -10.95 5.15 -13.55
N THR A 228 -10.86 4.03 -12.83
CA THR A 228 -11.47 2.74 -13.21
C THR A 228 -12.98 2.88 -13.31
N VAL A 229 -13.64 3.42 -12.29
CA VAL A 229 -15.10 3.61 -12.25
C VAL A 229 -15.56 4.53 -13.39
N ARG A 230 -14.87 5.65 -13.60
CA ARG A 230 -15.20 6.54 -14.71
C ARG A 230 -15.05 5.86 -16.07
N THR A 231 -13.98 5.08 -16.26
CA THR A 231 -13.74 4.33 -17.51
C THR A 231 -14.86 3.34 -17.78
N LEU A 232 -15.40 2.71 -16.73
CA LEU A 232 -16.55 1.81 -16.79
C LEU A 232 -17.85 2.59 -17.13
N MET A 233 -18.11 3.69 -16.41
CA MET A 233 -19.31 4.52 -16.61
C MET A 233 -19.36 5.19 -17.99
N ASP A 234 -18.21 5.58 -18.54
CA ASP A 234 -18.07 6.15 -19.89
C ASP A 234 -18.23 5.07 -21.00
N GLY A 235 -18.40 3.79 -20.65
CA GLY A 235 -18.57 2.68 -21.59
C GLY A 235 -17.29 2.35 -22.38
N ARG A 236 -16.11 2.81 -21.90
CA ARG A 236 -14.81 2.49 -22.52
C ARG A 236 -14.41 1.05 -22.26
N VAL A 237 -14.87 0.48 -21.15
CA VAL A 237 -14.79 -0.94 -20.80
C VAL A 237 -16.15 -1.49 -20.45
N THR A 238 -16.33 -2.79 -20.60
CA THR A 238 -17.58 -3.50 -20.33
C THR A 238 -17.69 -3.90 -18.85
N ALA A 239 -16.58 -4.29 -18.28
CA ALA A 239 -16.45 -4.70 -16.89
C ALA A 239 -15.14 -4.17 -16.28
N ALA A 240 -15.11 -4.08 -14.97
CA ALA A 240 -13.92 -3.63 -14.23
C ALA A 240 -13.76 -4.39 -12.92
N ASN A 241 -12.52 -4.50 -12.46
CA ASN A 241 -12.22 -4.88 -11.09
C ASN A 241 -12.46 -3.68 -10.18
N VAL A 242 -13.42 -3.81 -9.28
CA VAL A 242 -13.75 -2.81 -8.24
C VAL A 242 -13.85 -3.56 -6.93
N PHE A 243 -13.37 -2.99 -5.84
CA PHE A 243 -13.45 -3.62 -4.53
C PHE A 243 -14.86 -3.57 -3.95
N SER A 244 -15.27 -4.60 -3.21
CA SER A 244 -16.61 -4.77 -2.67
C SER A 244 -17.02 -3.69 -1.66
N THR A 245 -16.05 -3.02 -1.03
CA THR A 245 -16.24 -1.90 -0.10
C THR A 245 -16.28 -0.54 -0.79
N SER A 246 -16.12 -0.50 -2.13
CA SER A 246 -16.11 0.76 -2.88
C SER A 246 -17.47 1.45 -2.84
N PRO A 247 -17.54 2.71 -2.37
CA PRO A 247 -18.78 3.48 -2.38
C PRO A 247 -19.30 3.71 -3.81
N ALA A 248 -18.42 3.66 -4.80
CA ALA A 248 -18.79 3.87 -6.21
C ALA A 248 -19.81 2.85 -6.73
N ILE A 249 -19.86 1.63 -6.14
CA ILE A 249 -20.85 0.60 -6.50
C ILE A 249 -22.28 1.13 -6.21
N TRP A 250 -22.48 1.72 -5.04
CA TRP A 250 -23.78 2.26 -4.62
C TRP A 250 -24.09 3.59 -5.29
N ASP A 251 -23.13 4.51 -5.29
CA ASP A 251 -23.31 5.87 -5.78
C ASP A 251 -23.62 5.93 -7.29
N ASN A 252 -23.08 4.97 -8.06
CA ASN A 252 -23.27 4.90 -9.51
C ASN A 252 -24.19 3.75 -9.95
N HIS A 253 -24.88 3.09 -9.00
CA HIS A 253 -25.75 1.95 -9.29
C HIS A 253 -25.06 0.86 -10.14
N LEU A 254 -23.80 0.58 -9.83
CA LEU A 254 -23.06 -0.48 -10.48
C LEU A 254 -23.49 -1.85 -9.93
N VAL A 255 -23.23 -2.89 -10.70
CA VAL A 255 -23.56 -4.28 -10.34
C VAL A 255 -22.24 -5.06 -10.20
N ALA A 256 -21.91 -5.43 -8.97
CA ALA A 256 -20.90 -6.43 -8.71
C ALA A 256 -21.50 -7.81 -9.01
N LEU A 257 -20.95 -8.53 -9.97
CA LEU A 257 -21.44 -9.86 -10.35
C LEU A 257 -21.11 -10.88 -9.27
N GLU A 258 -22.04 -11.83 -9.05
CA GLU A 258 -21.85 -12.94 -8.10
C GLU A 258 -20.70 -13.85 -8.54
N ASP A 259 -19.95 -14.36 -7.56
CA ASP A 259 -18.78 -15.23 -7.72
C ASP A 259 -19.04 -16.64 -7.13
N PRO A 260 -19.96 -17.46 -7.71
CA PRO A 260 -20.33 -18.75 -7.13
C PRO A 260 -19.20 -19.80 -7.14
N GLU A 261 -18.19 -19.65 -8.01
CA GLU A 261 -17.01 -20.53 -8.04
C GLU A 261 -15.89 -20.06 -7.11
N HIS A 262 -16.14 -19.03 -6.30
CA HIS A 262 -15.18 -18.48 -5.34
C HIS A 262 -13.81 -18.21 -5.98
N ASN A 263 -13.78 -17.48 -7.09
CA ASN A 263 -12.54 -16.99 -7.70
C ASN A 263 -11.81 -16.06 -6.74
N PHE A 264 -12.58 -15.22 -6.05
CA PHE A 264 -12.09 -14.32 -5.04
C PHE A 264 -12.30 -14.92 -3.65
N LEU A 265 -11.20 -15.12 -2.92
CA LEU A 265 -11.24 -15.77 -1.59
C LEU A 265 -11.70 -14.78 -0.51
N ALA A 266 -11.83 -15.27 0.73
CA ALA A 266 -12.14 -14.42 1.88
C ALA A 266 -11.21 -13.20 1.93
N GLY A 267 -11.79 -12.00 1.95
CA GLY A 267 -11.07 -10.72 1.87
C GLY A 267 -10.88 -10.03 3.22
N ASN A 268 -10.84 -10.78 4.33
CA ASN A 268 -10.69 -10.19 5.66
C ASN A 268 -9.37 -9.43 5.77
N ILE A 269 -9.44 -8.20 6.27
CA ILE A 269 -8.26 -7.36 6.48
C ILE A 269 -7.45 -7.93 7.63
N VAL A 270 -6.15 -8.08 7.44
CA VAL A 270 -5.23 -8.68 8.41
C VAL A 270 -3.94 -7.87 8.49
N PRO A 271 -3.40 -7.58 9.70
CA PRO A 271 -2.07 -7.00 9.82
C PRO A 271 -1.01 -8.04 9.42
N LEU A 272 -0.21 -7.73 8.42
CA LEU A 272 0.98 -8.50 8.04
C LEU A 272 2.21 -7.79 8.57
N VAL A 273 2.99 -8.47 9.40
CA VAL A 273 4.14 -7.90 10.10
C VAL A 273 5.43 -8.67 9.79
N ASN A 274 6.55 -7.96 9.79
CA ASN A 274 7.85 -8.61 9.87
C ASN A 274 7.99 -9.30 11.23
N SER A 275 8.30 -10.60 11.22
CA SER A 275 8.31 -11.44 12.43
C SER A 275 9.27 -10.94 13.52
N GLN A 276 10.36 -10.26 13.14
CA GLN A 276 11.31 -9.70 14.10
C GLN A 276 10.75 -8.49 14.88
N LYS A 277 9.70 -7.86 14.37
CA LYS A 277 9.00 -6.74 15.02
C LYS A 277 7.79 -7.16 15.85
N LYS A 278 7.40 -8.44 15.74
CA LYS A 278 6.27 -8.98 16.49
C LYS A 278 6.60 -9.01 17.99
N SER A 279 5.78 -8.33 18.78
CA SER A 279 5.80 -8.35 20.25
C SER A 279 4.37 -8.47 20.75
N ASP A 280 4.20 -8.95 22.00
CA ASP A 280 2.87 -9.06 22.62
C ASP A 280 2.15 -7.72 22.61
N ARG A 281 2.85 -6.63 22.95
CA ARG A 281 2.27 -5.29 22.94
C ARG A 281 1.81 -4.83 21.56
N LEU A 282 2.61 -5.10 20.51
CA LEU A 282 2.21 -4.80 19.13
C LEU A 282 0.97 -5.59 18.73
N LYS A 283 0.98 -6.89 19.06
CA LYS A 283 -0.15 -7.78 18.79
C LYS A 283 -1.41 -7.30 19.48
N ASP A 284 -1.36 -6.99 20.78
CA ASP A 284 -2.51 -6.55 21.56
C ASP A 284 -3.16 -5.29 20.96
N VAL A 285 -2.35 -4.31 20.57
CA VAL A 285 -2.85 -3.08 19.94
C VAL A 285 -3.51 -3.37 18.60
N LEU A 286 -2.85 -4.12 17.73
CA LEU A 286 -3.35 -4.38 16.37
C LEU A 286 -4.56 -5.33 16.38
N ASP A 287 -4.60 -6.32 17.26
CA ASP A 287 -5.76 -7.20 17.42
C ASP A 287 -6.99 -6.43 17.96
N ALA A 288 -6.76 -5.49 18.88
CA ALA A 288 -7.85 -4.64 19.38
C ALA A 288 -8.40 -3.73 18.27
N VAL A 289 -7.54 -3.17 17.41
CA VAL A 289 -7.94 -2.41 16.23
C VAL A 289 -8.69 -3.31 15.24
N SER A 290 -8.14 -4.48 14.92
CA SER A 290 -8.76 -5.45 14.00
C SER A 290 -10.17 -5.83 14.48
N ALA A 291 -10.38 -6.07 15.76
CA ALA A 291 -11.70 -6.41 16.34
C ALA A 291 -12.76 -5.32 16.14
N LYS A 292 -12.36 -4.06 15.88
CA LYS A 292 -13.26 -2.93 15.65
C LYS A 292 -13.47 -2.59 14.18
N LEU A 293 -12.61 -3.09 13.28
CA LEU A 293 -12.80 -2.92 11.84
C LEU A 293 -13.94 -3.83 11.38
N THR A 294 -14.98 -3.24 10.81
CA THR A 294 -16.13 -3.95 10.23
C THR A 294 -16.31 -3.53 8.77
N THR A 295 -16.87 -4.40 7.94
CA THR A 295 -17.10 -4.10 6.51
C THR A 295 -17.87 -2.79 6.31
N PRO A 296 -18.99 -2.52 7.02
CA PRO A 296 -19.66 -1.22 6.90
C PRO A 296 -18.80 -0.05 7.37
N GLY A 297 -17.95 -0.25 8.39
CA GLY A 297 -17.03 0.77 8.88
C GLY A 297 -15.99 1.15 7.85
N VAL A 298 -15.40 0.15 7.19
CA VAL A 298 -14.40 0.37 6.10
C VAL A 298 -15.06 1.03 4.90
N ALA A 299 -16.23 0.58 4.49
CA ALA A 299 -16.97 1.21 3.39
C ALA A 299 -17.30 2.69 3.69
N ALA A 300 -17.65 3.02 4.93
CA ALA A 300 -17.89 4.42 5.35
C ALA A 300 -16.59 5.26 5.33
N LEU A 301 -15.44 4.67 5.69
CA LEU A 301 -14.13 5.33 5.58
C LEU A 301 -13.77 5.59 4.12
N ASN A 302 -13.98 4.63 3.24
CA ASN A 302 -13.77 4.78 1.79
C ASN A 302 -14.65 5.89 1.22
N ALA A 303 -15.93 5.94 1.62
CA ALA A 303 -16.85 6.99 1.20
C ALA A 303 -16.40 8.40 1.66
N ALA A 304 -15.86 8.51 2.88
CA ALA A 304 -15.36 9.77 3.41
C ALA A 304 -14.16 10.32 2.63
N VAL A 305 -13.31 9.44 2.08
CA VAL A 305 -12.13 9.82 1.30
C VAL A 305 -12.47 10.04 -0.18
N ALA A 306 -13.36 9.24 -0.76
CA ALA A 306 -13.69 9.27 -2.19
C ALA A 306 -14.62 10.43 -2.61
N GLY A 307 -15.31 11.09 -1.67
CA GLY A 307 -16.31 12.13 -1.98
C GLY A 307 -15.70 13.42 -2.55
N ASN A 308 -16.54 14.29 -3.12
CA ASN A 308 -16.15 15.60 -3.67
C ASN A 308 -15.52 16.55 -2.64
N SER A 309 -15.78 16.33 -1.36
CA SER A 309 -15.15 16.99 -0.21
C SER A 309 -14.33 15.99 0.58
N GLY A 310 -13.76 15.02 -0.12
CA GLY A 310 -13.01 13.91 0.47
C GLY A 310 -11.93 14.42 1.42
N ILE A 311 -11.87 13.83 2.61
CA ILE A 311 -10.81 14.08 3.57
C ILE A 311 -9.61 13.19 3.26
N ASP A 312 -8.44 13.61 3.68
CA ASP A 312 -7.24 12.80 3.51
C ASP A 312 -7.33 11.48 4.31
N PRO A 313 -6.71 10.39 3.84
CA PRO A 313 -6.70 9.08 4.54
C PRO A 313 -6.29 9.17 6.02
N ASP A 314 -5.29 9.98 6.35
CA ASP A 314 -4.83 10.19 7.72
C ASP A 314 -5.89 10.87 8.60
N GLN A 315 -6.70 11.78 8.03
CA GLN A 315 -7.78 12.44 8.75
C GLN A 315 -8.97 11.48 8.95
N ALA A 316 -9.29 10.64 7.95
CA ALA A 316 -10.30 9.59 8.09
C ALA A 316 -9.90 8.62 9.21
N ALA A 317 -8.65 8.17 9.19
CA ALA A 317 -8.07 7.31 10.23
C ALA A 317 -8.13 7.96 11.61
N ARG A 318 -7.76 9.23 11.73
CA ARG A 318 -7.80 10.00 13.00
C ARG A 318 -9.19 10.07 13.58
N ASN A 319 -10.19 10.30 12.75
CA ASN A 319 -11.58 10.32 13.17
C ASN A 319 -12.03 8.93 13.66
N TRP A 320 -11.66 7.87 12.94
CA TRP A 320 -11.97 6.50 13.31
C TRP A 320 -11.29 6.09 14.64
N VAL A 321 -10.00 6.38 14.79
CA VAL A 321 -9.20 6.11 16.00
C VAL A 321 -9.84 6.73 17.22
N ARG A 322 -10.26 8.01 17.12
CA ARG A 322 -10.95 8.73 18.19
C ARG A 322 -12.32 8.10 18.51
N ASN A 323 -13.12 7.84 17.48
CA ASN A 323 -14.48 7.32 17.67
C ASN A 323 -14.51 5.89 18.25
N ASN A 324 -13.40 5.14 18.12
CA ASN A 324 -13.26 3.78 18.63
C ASN A 324 -12.39 3.69 19.90
N GLY A 325 -11.94 4.82 20.46
CA GLY A 325 -11.23 4.89 21.73
C GLY A 325 -9.75 4.49 21.68
N PHE A 326 -9.11 4.61 20.49
CA PHE A 326 -7.68 4.36 20.30
C PHE A 326 -6.83 5.64 20.34
N ASP A 327 -7.43 6.79 20.65
CA ASP A 327 -6.76 8.06 20.88
C ASP A 327 -6.17 8.18 22.30
N HIS A 328 -6.32 7.16 23.12
CA HIS A 328 -5.73 7.01 24.44
C HIS A 328 -4.98 5.68 24.55
N PRO A 329 -3.89 5.61 25.35
CA PRO A 329 -3.18 4.36 25.57
C PRO A 329 -4.10 3.28 26.14
N MET A 330 -4.01 2.07 25.57
CA MET A 330 -4.71 0.90 26.11
C MET A 330 -4.16 0.58 27.51
N LYS A 331 -5.03 0.25 28.44
CA LYS A 331 -4.64 -0.23 29.77
C LYS A 331 -3.80 -1.51 29.62
N GLN A 332 -2.70 -1.53 30.36
CA GLN A 332 -1.85 -2.72 30.47
C GLN A 332 -2.53 -3.77 31.33
#